data_14cb3518ffc82e46423e14b4a3189238
#
_entry.id   14cb3518ffc82e46423e14b4a3189238
#
_cell.length_a   1.000
_cell.length_b   1.000
_cell.length_c   1.000
_cell.angle_alpha   90.00
_cell.angle_beta   90.00
_cell.angle_gamma   90.00
#
_symmetry.space_group_name_H-M   'P 1'
#
loop_
_entity.id
_entity.type
_entity.pdbx_description
1 polymer ?
#
loop_
_entity_poly.entity_id
_entity_poly.type
_entity_poly.pdbx_seq_one_letter_code
_entity_poly.pdbx_strand_id
1 'polypeptide(L)'
;MLAAQLAVGKTVRDAAASAGVSEKTAHRRAGDPEFRKKVSGVRAGLIGSTAGILADGMAEAAGALRTLLADTDPNVRHRAAVKLIELGFRASELVDLEARVSELERAETEAGESL
;
A
#
# COMPACT_ATOMS: atom_id res chain seq x y z
N MET A 1 -9.93 -14.31 -13.91
CA MET A 1 -11.25 -13.79 -13.47
C MET A 1 -11.51 -14.08 -11.99
N LEU A 2 -11.60 -15.32 -11.59
CA LEU A 2 -11.87 -15.68 -10.18
C LEU A 2 -10.78 -15.16 -9.22
N ALA A 3 -9.51 -15.34 -9.58
CA ALA A 3 -8.38 -14.87 -8.76
C ALA A 3 -8.42 -13.36 -8.53
N ALA A 4 -8.75 -12.58 -9.56
CA ALA A 4 -8.86 -11.12 -9.45
C ALA A 4 -9.99 -10.71 -8.49
N GLN A 5 -11.13 -11.39 -8.57
CA GLN A 5 -12.28 -11.10 -7.70
C GLN A 5 -11.99 -11.43 -6.23
N LEU A 6 -11.30 -12.53 -5.97
CA LEU A 6 -10.87 -12.90 -4.62
C LEU A 6 -9.79 -11.95 -4.09
N ALA A 7 -8.89 -11.49 -4.96
CA ALA A 7 -7.81 -10.56 -4.58
C ALA A 7 -8.33 -9.21 -4.06
N VAL A 8 -9.48 -8.74 -4.59
CA VAL A 8 -10.11 -7.50 -4.12
C VAL A 8 -11.00 -7.68 -2.88
N GLY A 9 -10.97 -8.86 -2.27
CA GLY A 9 -11.63 -9.11 -0.99
C GLY A 9 -13.06 -9.58 -1.06
N LYS A 10 -13.56 -9.97 -2.23
CA LYS A 10 -14.90 -10.56 -2.35
C LYS A 10 -14.98 -11.92 -1.68
N THR A 11 -16.16 -12.26 -1.18
CA THR A 11 -16.42 -13.61 -0.69
C THR A 11 -16.31 -14.60 -1.84
N VAL A 12 -16.08 -15.88 -1.52
CA VAL A 12 -15.99 -16.93 -2.54
C VAL A 12 -17.27 -17.00 -3.37
N ARG A 13 -18.42 -16.83 -2.72
CA ARG A 13 -19.74 -16.82 -3.38
C ARG A 13 -19.86 -15.67 -4.39
N ASP A 14 -19.54 -14.45 -3.98
CA ASP A 14 -19.65 -13.26 -4.83
C ASP A 14 -18.61 -13.28 -5.94
N ALA A 15 -17.41 -13.74 -5.65
CA ALA A 15 -16.35 -13.91 -6.64
C ALA A 15 -16.75 -14.95 -7.71
N ALA A 16 -17.38 -16.04 -7.32
CA ALA A 16 -17.88 -17.07 -8.24
C ALA A 16 -18.94 -16.49 -9.18
N ALA A 17 -19.89 -15.74 -8.64
CA ALA A 17 -20.94 -15.08 -9.43
C ALA A 17 -20.34 -14.11 -10.44
N SER A 18 -19.38 -13.29 -10.02
CA SER A 18 -18.71 -12.31 -10.86
C SER A 18 -17.84 -12.95 -11.95
N ALA A 19 -17.23 -14.08 -11.66
CA ALA A 19 -16.35 -14.80 -12.60
C ALA A 19 -17.10 -15.77 -13.51
N GLY A 20 -18.38 -16.00 -13.27
CA GLY A 20 -19.18 -16.92 -14.08
C GLY A 20 -18.87 -18.39 -13.82
N VAL A 21 -18.41 -18.76 -12.63
CA VAL A 21 -18.15 -20.14 -12.22
C VAL A 21 -19.10 -20.55 -11.10
N SER A 22 -19.27 -21.85 -10.90
CA SER A 22 -20.09 -22.36 -9.80
C SER A 22 -19.42 -22.09 -8.45
N GLU A 23 -20.22 -21.93 -7.41
CA GLU A 23 -19.73 -21.75 -6.05
C GLU A 23 -18.86 -22.94 -5.61
N LYS A 24 -19.27 -24.16 -5.97
CA LYS A 24 -18.52 -25.38 -5.67
C LYS A 24 -17.12 -25.35 -6.31
N THR A 25 -17.03 -24.97 -7.57
CA THR A 25 -15.74 -24.82 -8.29
C THR A 25 -14.87 -23.74 -7.65
N ALA A 26 -15.47 -22.63 -7.27
CA ALA A 26 -14.77 -21.53 -6.61
C ALA A 26 -14.21 -21.95 -5.25
N HIS A 27 -14.97 -22.66 -4.43
CA HIS A 27 -14.49 -23.19 -3.15
C HIS A 27 -13.34 -24.18 -3.33
N ARG A 28 -13.44 -25.05 -4.32
CA ARG A 28 -12.38 -26.02 -4.62
C ARG A 28 -11.08 -25.31 -5.00
N ARG A 29 -11.15 -24.30 -5.88
CA ARG A 29 -9.99 -23.53 -6.31
C ARG A 29 -9.40 -22.71 -5.16
N ALA A 30 -10.25 -22.11 -4.35
CA ALA A 30 -9.81 -21.33 -3.18
C ALA A 30 -9.03 -22.16 -2.16
N GLY A 31 -9.26 -23.48 -2.14
CA GLY A 31 -8.50 -24.41 -1.30
C GLY A 31 -7.19 -24.91 -1.92
N ASP A 32 -6.97 -24.67 -3.21
CA ASP A 32 -5.77 -25.12 -3.91
C ASP A 32 -4.59 -24.17 -3.60
N PRO A 33 -3.45 -24.69 -3.09
CA PRO A 33 -2.28 -23.85 -2.78
C PRO A 33 -1.75 -23.04 -3.95
N GLU A 34 -1.71 -23.60 -5.15
CA GLU A 34 -1.25 -22.90 -6.36
C GLU A 34 -2.16 -21.72 -6.71
N PHE A 35 -3.47 -21.93 -6.62
CA PHE A 35 -4.45 -20.88 -6.87
C PHE A 35 -4.39 -19.79 -5.81
N ARG A 36 -4.23 -20.14 -4.54
CA ARG A 36 -4.08 -19.19 -3.43
C ARG A 36 -2.83 -18.33 -3.64
N LYS A 37 -1.74 -18.91 -4.10
CA LYS A 37 -0.51 -18.18 -4.44
C LYS A 37 -0.77 -17.17 -5.55
N LYS A 38 -1.53 -17.55 -6.57
CA LYS A 38 -1.93 -16.66 -7.67
C LYS A 38 -2.78 -15.48 -7.16
N VAL A 39 -3.74 -15.73 -6.27
CA VAL A 39 -4.56 -14.69 -5.64
C VAL A 39 -3.69 -13.73 -4.86
N SER A 40 -2.74 -14.22 -4.07
CA SER A 40 -1.80 -13.39 -3.31
C SER A 40 -0.95 -12.52 -4.22
N GLY A 41 -0.49 -13.04 -5.36
CA GLY A 41 0.27 -12.30 -6.35
C GLY A 41 -0.52 -11.15 -6.97
N VAL A 42 -1.78 -11.42 -7.35
CA VAL A 42 -2.69 -10.40 -7.89
C VAL A 42 -2.95 -9.31 -6.86
N ARG A 43 -3.20 -9.70 -5.61
CA ARG A 43 -3.43 -8.75 -4.51
C ARG A 43 -2.20 -7.87 -4.26
N ALA A 44 -1.01 -8.46 -4.21
CA ALA A 44 0.24 -7.71 -4.05
C ALA A 44 0.44 -6.68 -5.16
N GLY A 45 0.14 -7.05 -6.41
CA GLY A 45 0.19 -6.15 -7.56
C GLY A 45 -0.79 -4.98 -7.43
N LEU A 46 -2.04 -5.26 -6.99
CA LEU A 46 -3.05 -4.23 -6.76
C LEU A 46 -2.65 -3.27 -5.64
N ILE A 47 -2.12 -3.79 -4.54
CA ILE A 47 -1.63 -2.98 -3.42
C ILE A 47 -0.48 -2.08 -3.89
N GLY A 48 0.47 -2.63 -4.65
CA GLY A 48 1.60 -1.88 -5.20
C GLY A 48 1.14 -0.74 -6.11
N SER A 49 0.21 -1.01 -7.02
CA SER A 49 -0.36 0.00 -7.92
C SER A 49 -1.09 1.10 -7.15
N THR A 50 -1.90 0.71 -6.15
CA THR A 50 -2.64 1.65 -5.32
C THR A 50 -1.70 2.52 -4.49
N ALA A 51 -0.67 1.92 -3.90
CA ALA A 51 0.36 2.65 -3.16
C ALA A 51 1.07 3.68 -4.04
N GLY A 52 1.35 3.34 -5.30
CA GLY A 52 1.93 4.26 -6.27
C GLY A 52 1.02 5.47 -6.55
N ILE A 53 -0.27 5.22 -6.77
CA ILE A 53 -1.26 6.28 -6.98
C ILE A 53 -1.36 7.19 -5.75
N LEU A 54 -1.39 6.60 -4.55
CA LEU A 54 -1.42 7.37 -3.30
C LEU A 54 -0.14 8.19 -3.11
N ALA A 55 1.02 7.64 -3.42
CA ALA A 55 2.29 8.34 -3.34
C ALA A 55 2.33 9.56 -4.27
N ASP A 56 1.85 9.40 -5.50
CA ASP A 56 1.74 10.49 -6.47
C ASP A 56 0.79 11.58 -5.97
N GLY A 57 -0.35 11.19 -5.42
CA GLY A 57 -1.32 12.10 -4.83
C GLY A 57 -0.77 12.84 -3.62
N MET A 58 0.02 12.18 -2.79
CA MET A 58 0.69 12.79 -1.64
C MET A 58 1.71 13.85 -2.08
N ALA A 59 2.48 13.58 -3.13
CA ALA A 59 3.44 14.54 -3.68
C ALA A 59 2.72 15.78 -4.22
N GLU A 60 1.62 15.58 -4.94
CA GLU A 60 0.77 16.66 -5.45
C GLU A 60 0.15 17.48 -4.32
N ALA A 61 -0.37 16.81 -3.29
CA ALA A 61 -0.95 17.46 -2.11
C ALA A 61 0.09 18.27 -1.33
N ALA A 62 1.31 17.76 -1.18
CA ALA A 62 2.42 18.47 -0.56
C ALA A 62 2.75 19.74 -1.34
N GLY A 63 2.75 19.68 -2.66
CA GLY A 63 2.91 20.84 -3.53
C GLY A 63 1.81 21.89 -3.33
N ALA A 64 0.56 21.46 -3.21
CA ALA A 64 -0.59 22.33 -2.94
C ALA A 64 -0.45 23.02 -1.58
N LEU A 65 -0.03 22.31 -0.54
CA LEU A 65 0.23 22.88 0.78
C LEU A 65 1.34 23.93 0.73
N ARG A 66 2.41 23.67 -0.01
CA ARG A 66 3.50 24.65 -0.20
C ARG A 66 3.01 25.93 -0.86
N THR A 67 2.15 25.81 -1.85
CA THR A 67 1.54 26.96 -2.52
C THR A 67 0.71 27.80 -1.54
N LEU A 68 -0.01 27.16 -0.63
CA LEU A 68 -0.83 27.83 0.38
C LEU A 68 0.00 28.62 1.41
N LEU A 69 1.30 28.37 1.53
CA LEU A 69 2.18 29.17 2.38
C LEU A 69 2.27 30.63 1.93
N ALA A 70 1.94 30.91 0.68
CA ALA A 70 1.91 32.26 0.12
C ALA A 70 0.49 32.81 -0.07
N ASP A 71 -0.52 32.16 0.49
CA ASP A 71 -1.90 32.60 0.42
C ASP A 71 -2.08 34.00 1.05
N THR A 72 -3.04 34.76 0.55
CA THR A 72 -3.34 36.10 1.07
C THR A 72 -3.93 36.10 2.48
N ASP A 73 -4.63 35.02 2.83
CA ASP A 73 -5.24 34.84 4.16
C ASP A 73 -4.20 34.30 5.16
N PRO A 74 -3.89 35.05 6.24
CA PRO A 74 -2.96 34.60 7.28
C PRO A 74 -3.37 33.28 7.94
N ASN A 75 -4.66 33.00 8.08
CA ASN A 75 -5.16 31.76 8.68
C ASN A 75 -4.84 30.58 7.79
N VAL A 76 -4.96 30.73 6.48
CA VAL A 76 -4.61 29.69 5.51
C VAL A 76 -3.10 29.42 5.54
N ARG A 77 -2.28 30.46 5.55
CA ARG A 77 -0.81 30.33 5.66
C ARG A 77 -0.41 29.56 6.92
N HIS A 78 -1.01 29.94 8.06
CA HIS A 78 -0.71 29.30 9.35
C HIS A 78 -1.06 27.82 9.34
N ARG A 79 -2.27 27.47 8.89
CA ARG A 79 -2.72 26.08 8.84
C ARG A 79 -1.87 25.24 7.88
N ALA A 80 -1.51 25.77 6.74
CA ALA A 80 -0.65 25.09 5.79
C ALA A 80 0.75 24.85 6.39
N ALA A 81 1.32 25.83 7.06
CA ALA A 81 2.64 25.72 7.70
C ALA A 81 2.63 24.65 8.79
N VAL A 82 1.65 24.66 9.68
CA VAL A 82 1.49 23.67 10.76
C VAL A 82 1.37 22.28 10.17
N LYS A 83 0.54 22.13 9.14
CA LYS A 83 0.31 20.81 8.53
C LYS A 83 1.56 20.28 7.84
N LEU A 84 2.30 21.11 7.14
CA LEU A 84 3.57 20.73 6.51
C LEU A 84 4.61 20.28 7.54
N ILE A 85 4.72 20.98 8.66
CA ILE A 85 5.63 20.61 9.74
C ILE A 85 5.25 19.26 10.34
N GLU A 86 3.95 19.05 10.66
CA GLU A 86 3.46 17.78 11.20
C GLU A 86 3.73 16.61 10.26
N LEU A 87 3.37 16.76 8.99
CA LEU A 87 3.55 15.71 8.00
C LEU A 87 5.03 15.45 7.70
N GLY A 88 5.85 16.51 7.71
CA GLY A 88 7.29 16.40 7.53
C GLY A 88 7.94 15.58 8.65
N PHE A 89 7.56 15.81 9.90
CA PHE A 89 8.04 15.01 11.02
C PHE A 89 7.64 13.54 10.91
N ARG A 90 6.38 13.26 10.56
CA ARG A 90 5.92 11.88 10.38
C ARG A 90 6.64 11.17 9.23
N ALA A 91 6.86 11.87 8.13
CA ALA A 91 7.61 11.32 7.00
C ALA A 91 9.06 11.01 7.39
N SER A 92 9.71 11.89 8.15
CA SER A 92 11.07 11.69 8.65
C SER A 92 11.16 10.47 9.57
N GLU A 93 10.18 10.28 10.45
CA GLU A 93 10.10 9.10 11.33
C GLU A 93 9.99 7.80 10.54
N LEU A 94 9.16 7.79 9.48
CA LEU A 94 9.01 6.62 8.62
C LEU A 94 10.29 6.28 7.86
N VAL A 95 10.97 7.28 7.32
CA VAL A 95 12.25 7.10 6.62
C VAL A 95 13.32 6.55 7.59
N ASP A 96 13.38 7.08 8.79
CA ASP A 96 14.32 6.63 9.83
C ASP A 96 14.03 5.17 10.23
N LEU A 97 12.76 4.83 10.43
CA LEU A 97 12.35 3.47 10.75
C LEU A 97 12.70 2.48 9.64
N GLU A 98 12.45 2.86 8.39
CA GLU A 98 12.78 2.05 7.21
C GLU A 98 14.29 1.80 7.12
N ALA A 99 15.11 2.82 7.38
CA ALA A 99 16.55 2.69 7.42
C ALA A 99 17.02 1.72 8.50
N ARG A 100 16.42 1.77 9.69
CA ARG A 100 16.71 0.86 10.81
C ARG A 100 16.35 -0.59 10.46
N VAL A 101 15.19 -0.80 9.84
CA VAL A 101 14.76 -2.14 9.41
C VAL A 101 15.75 -2.70 8.39
N SER A 102 16.15 -1.90 7.42
CA SER A 102 17.14 -2.31 6.41
C SER A 102 18.49 -2.69 7.02
N GLU A 103 18.95 -1.95 8.03
CA GLU A 103 20.18 -2.27 8.76
C GLU A 103 20.08 -3.61 9.50
N LEU A 104 18.94 -3.86 10.16
CA LEU A 104 18.70 -5.10 10.87
C LEU A 104 18.66 -6.30 9.93
N GLU A 105 17.97 -6.16 8.80
CA GLU A 105 17.90 -7.20 7.76
C GLU A 105 19.29 -7.53 7.22
N ARG A 106 20.12 -6.52 6.97
CA ARG A 106 21.48 -6.70 6.52
C ARG A 106 22.34 -7.42 7.56
N ALA A 107 22.22 -7.02 8.83
CA ALA A 107 22.94 -7.65 9.91
C ALA A 107 22.57 -9.13 10.09
N GLU A 108 21.29 -9.47 9.95
CA GLU A 108 20.81 -10.86 9.96
C GLU A 108 21.37 -11.67 8.78
N THR A 109 21.39 -11.11 7.61
CA THR A 109 21.96 -11.75 6.41
C THR A 109 23.46 -12.01 6.60
N GLU A 110 24.20 -11.04 7.07
CA GLU A 110 25.64 -11.17 7.34
C GLU A 110 25.92 -12.23 8.41
N ALA A 111 25.12 -12.25 9.48
CA ALA A 111 25.21 -13.25 10.53
C ALA A 111 24.92 -14.67 10.01
N GLY A 112 23.91 -14.80 9.15
CA GLY A 112 23.58 -16.08 8.49
C GLY A 112 24.67 -16.58 7.57
N GLU A 113 25.34 -15.71 6.86
CA GLU A 113 26.47 -16.05 5.98
C GLU A 113 27.71 -16.47 6.73
N SER A 114 27.89 -16.00 7.95
CA SER A 114 29.03 -16.35 8.83
C SER A 114 28.93 -17.76 9.43
N LEU A 115 27.77 -18.38 9.39
CA LEU A 115 27.54 -19.74 9.90
C LEU A 115 27.75 -20.76 8.79
#